data_38f1ad51d659c0749b95e53fb3b4d36e
#
_entry.id   38f1ad51d659c0749b95e53fb3b4d36e
#
_cell.length_a   1.000
_cell.length_b   1.000
_cell.length_c   1.000
_cell.angle_alpha   90.00
_cell.angle_beta   90.00
_cell.angle_gamma   90.00
#
_symmetry.space_group_name_H-M   'P 1'
#
loop_
_entity.id
_entity.type
_entity.pdbx_description
1 polymer ?
#
loop_
_entity_poly.entity_id
_entity_poly.type
_entity_poly.pdbx_seq_one_letter_code
_entity_poly.pdbx_strand_id
1 'polypeptide(L)'
;MPASTKTYRPETRLVHSGTLRSQFGETSEALFLTQGYIYPSAEDCEARFSGKIPGYVYSRYSNPTMSMFEQRMAALEGAEAARSTATGMAAVTTALMGLVRAGDHVVAAKALFGSCRWVIEEWLPRFGVTSTLVNGIDLAQWKKATTRNTKVFFMETPTNPTLEVYDIAAVADIAHNAGAKLVVDNVFATPLYQSPLTLGADCVVYSATKHIDGQGRVLGGVILGSEKLILDHYHQILRQTGPSLSPFNAWVLLKGLETLSVRVQRQTENAGAVANALAGHKKVTRLIYPGRPDHPQAETIRKQMRAGSTLCSFEVKGGKEGAFRFLNALELIGITNNLGDAKSLVTHPTTTTHQRLTPDQRAELGIGDGLIRFSAGLEHADDLIADLLTALEKV
;
A
#
# COMPACT_ATOMS: atom_id res chain seq x y z
N MET A 1 27.40 -1.69 -15.66
CA MET A 1 27.68 -3.13 -15.59
C MET A 1 26.48 -3.83 -16.22
N PRO A 2 26.67 -4.91 -17.00
CA PRO A 2 25.53 -5.67 -17.52
C PRO A 2 24.72 -6.20 -16.32
N ALA A 3 23.38 -6.20 -16.43
CA ALA A 3 22.49 -6.72 -15.41
C ALA A 3 22.87 -8.16 -15.08
N SER A 4 23.16 -8.46 -13.83
CA SER A 4 23.42 -9.82 -13.38
C SER A 4 22.20 -10.70 -13.68
N THR A 5 22.39 -11.82 -14.35
CA THR A 5 21.36 -12.83 -14.60
C THR A 5 20.96 -13.61 -13.31
N LYS A 6 21.63 -13.33 -12.19
CA LYS A 6 21.34 -13.97 -10.90
C LYS A 6 20.07 -13.38 -10.28
N THR A 7 19.11 -14.25 -10.01
CA THR A 7 17.92 -13.93 -9.23
C THR A 7 18.25 -14.01 -7.74
N TYR A 8 18.31 -12.87 -7.07
CA TYR A 8 18.52 -12.79 -5.63
C TYR A 8 17.21 -12.91 -4.85
N ARG A 9 17.31 -13.33 -3.59
CA ARG A 9 16.19 -13.35 -2.65
C ARG A 9 15.76 -11.94 -2.24
N PRO A 10 14.53 -11.74 -1.73
CA PRO A 10 14.00 -10.41 -1.40
C PRO A 10 14.92 -9.58 -0.51
N GLU A 11 15.49 -10.18 0.53
CA GLU A 11 16.39 -9.50 1.49
C GLU A 11 17.62 -8.92 0.79
N THR A 12 18.21 -9.66 -0.16
CA THR A 12 19.34 -9.18 -0.97
C THR A 12 18.93 -8.10 -1.95
N ARG A 13 17.72 -8.21 -2.55
CA ARG A 13 17.19 -7.19 -3.44
C ARG A 13 16.95 -5.87 -2.71
N LEU A 14 16.48 -5.91 -1.46
CA LEU A 14 16.23 -4.73 -0.62
C LEU A 14 17.47 -3.87 -0.40
N VAL A 15 18.67 -4.43 -0.40
CA VAL A 15 19.91 -3.71 -0.11
C VAL A 15 20.79 -3.49 -1.35
N HIS A 16 20.53 -4.17 -2.47
CA HIS A 16 21.44 -4.11 -3.64
C HIS A 16 20.76 -3.70 -4.95
N SER A 17 19.46 -3.96 -5.13
CA SER A 17 18.82 -3.69 -6.43
C SER A 17 18.73 -2.19 -6.70
N GLY A 18 18.97 -1.82 -7.96
CA GLY A 18 18.87 -0.45 -8.43
C GLY A 18 19.96 0.50 -7.96
N THR A 19 20.95 0.04 -7.21
CA THR A 19 22.03 0.91 -6.70
C THR A 19 22.85 1.50 -7.85
N LEU A 20 22.86 2.83 -7.95
CA LEU A 20 23.75 3.60 -8.80
C LEU A 20 24.88 4.17 -7.93
N ARG A 21 26.12 4.03 -8.40
CA ARG A 21 27.27 4.63 -7.74
C ARG A 21 27.79 5.79 -8.56
N SER A 22 28.18 6.87 -7.89
CA SER A 22 28.84 7.98 -8.54
C SER A 22 30.30 7.63 -8.88
N GLN A 23 31.03 8.57 -9.47
CA GLN A 23 32.45 8.44 -9.74
C GLN A 23 33.32 8.20 -8.49
N PHE A 24 32.79 8.45 -7.30
CA PHE A 24 33.50 8.27 -6.02
C PHE A 24 33.33 6.88 -5.41
N GLY A 25 32.43 6.03 -5.95
CA GLY A 25 32.22 4.65 -5.50
C GLY A 25 31.72 4.51 -4.07
N GLU A 26 30.92 5.46 -3.61
CA GLU A 26 30.35 5.54 -2.26
C GLU A 26 29.58 4.27 -1.86
N THR A 27 29.62 3.89 -0.58
CA THR A 27 28.90 2.73 -0.04
C THR A 27 27.40 2.98 0.04
N SER A 28 27.00 4.14 0.59
CA SER A 28 25.60 4.57 0.65
C SER A 28 25.21 5.25 -0.65
N GLU A 29 24.01 5.02 -1.12
CA GLU A 29 23.48 5.66 -2.34
C GLU A 29 23.49 7.18 -2.20
N ALA A 30 23.97 7.86 -3.24
CA ALA A 30 24.06 9.33 -3.26
C ALA A 30 22.68 9.98 -3.36
N LEU A 31 22.51 11.09 -2.66
CA LEU A 31 21.34 11.95 -2.78
C LEU A 31 21.59 13.03 -3.85
N PHE A 32 20.93 12.91 -5.00
CA PHE A 32 20.97 13.88 -6.09
C PHE A 32 19.88 14.95 -5.90
N LEU A 33 20.12 15.90 -5.01
CA LEU A 33 19.16 16.97 -4.70
C LEU A 33 19.29 18.11 -5.74
N THR A 34 18.76 17.86 -6.93
CA THR A 34 18.73 18.82 -8.03
C THR A 34 17.40 18.77 -8.75
N GLN A 35 16.99 19.88 -9.36
CA GLN A 35 15.80 19.95 -10.20
C GLN A 35 16.11 19.83 -11.71
N GLY A 36 17.34 20.13 -12.16
CA GLY A 36 17.76 20.14 -13.55
C GLY A 36 19.20 19.70 -13.75
N TYR A 37 19.62 19.63 -15.01
CA TYR A 37 20.92 19.11 -15.43
C TYR A 37 21.54 20.01 -16.47
N ILE A 38 22.88 20.09 -16.51
CA ILE A 38 23.68 20.84 -17.50
C ILE A 38 24.14 19.84 -18.57
N TYR A 39 24.12 20.27 -19.81
CA TYR A 39 24.52 19.48 -20.96
C TYR A 39 25.79 20.04 -21.57
N PRO A 40 26.66 19.19 -22.19
CA PRO A 40 27.89 19.63 -22.85
C PRO A 40 27.64 20.53 -24.04
N SER A 41 26.51 20.32 -24.75
CA SER A 41 26.14 21.09 -25.96
C SER A 41 24.61 21.21 -26.11
N ALA A 42 24.17 22.07 -27.03
CA ALA A 42 22.75 22.20 -27.39
C ALA A 42 22.24 20.92 -28.08
N GLU A 43 23.09 20.26 -28.86
CA GLU A 43 22.80 19.01 -29.56
C GLU A 43 22.60 17.86 -28.52
N ASP A 44 23.40 17.78 -27.49
CA ASP A 44 23.21 16.84 -26.38
C ASP A 44 21.88 17.09 -25.65
N CYS A 45 21.56 18.35 -25.40
CA CYS A 45 20.29 18.75 -24.81
C CYS A 45 19.12 18.28 -25.68
N GLU A 46 19.11 18.60 -26.96
CA GLU A 46 18.08 18.17 -27.91
C GLU A 46 17.96 16.64 -27.98
N ALA A 47 19.08 15.93 -28.02
CA ALA A 47 19.11 14.48 -28.13
C ALA A 47 18.49 13.81 -26.86
N ARG A 48 18.73 14.36 -25.65
CA ARG A 48 18.12 13.88 -24.41
C ARG A 48 16.63 14.19 -24.34
N PHE A 49 16.22 15.41 -24.71
CA PHE A 49 14.82 15.80 -24.72
C PHE A 49 13.97 14.98 -25.71
N SER A 50 14.55 14.65 -26.87
CA SER A 50 13.93 13.80 -27.89
C SER A 50 14.02 12.31 -27.60
N GLY A 51 14.71 11.89 -26.53
CA GLY A 51 14.92 10.48 -26.18
C GLY A 51 15.90 9.71 -27.06
N LYS A 52 16.63 10.39 -27.97
CA LYS A 52 17.65 9.76 -28.81
C LYS A 52 18.82 9.20 -28.00
N ILE A 53 19.18 9.87 -26.93
CA ILE A 53 20.16 9.37 -25.95
C ILE A 53 19.55 9.31 -24.54
N PRO A 54 19.85 8.27 -23.75
CA PRO A 54 19.33 8.17 -22.38
C PRO A 54 19.96 9.22 -21.47
N GLY A 55 19.22 9.62 -20.43
CA GLY A 55 19.73 10.51 -19.40
C GLY A 55 18.64 11.26 -18.65
N TYR A 56 19.08 12.03 -17.67
CA TYR A 56 18.19 12.85 -16.85
C TYR A 56 18.06 14.26 -17.49
N VAL A 57 16.84 14.79 -17.44
CA VAL A 57 16.48 16.08 -18.07
C VAL A 57 15.97 17.07 -17.02
N TYR A 58 15.06 16.59 -16.19
CA TYR A 58 14.40 17.38 -15.14
C TYR A 58 13.84 16.44 -14.06
N SER A 59 14.01 16.76 -12.79
CA SER A 59 13.70 15.81 -11.72
C SER A 59 12.22 15.43 -11.60
N ARG A 60 11.30 16.25 -12.09
CA ARG A 60 9.89 15.87 -12.23
C ARG A 60 9.68 14.70 -13.21
N TYR A 61 10.57 14.52 -14.17
CA TYR A 61 10.52 13.40 -15.13
C TYR A 61 11.26 12.18 -14.61
N SER A 62 12.47 12.38 -14.13
CA SER A 62 13.33 11.36 -13.53
C SER A 62 14.53 12.00 -12.82
N ASN A 63 15.03 11.32 -11.78
CA ASN A 63 16.18 11.73 -11.00
C ASN A 63 16.94 10.48 -10.57
N PRO A 64 18.28 10.47 -10.47
CA PRO A 64 19.02 9.26 -10.11
C PRO A 64 18.58 8.63 -8.80
N THR A 65 18.31 9.43 -7.76
CA THR A 65 17.83 8.92 -6.46
C THR A 65 16.44 8.30 -6.56
N MET A 66 15.52 8.95 -7.28
CA MET A 66 14.18 8.40 -7.54
C MET A 66 14.28 7.10 -8.35
N SER A 67 15.14 7.05 -9.37
CA SER A 67 15.34 5.85 -10.18
C SER A 67 15.86 4.66 -9.38
N MET A 68 16.76 4.90 -8.41
CA MET A 68 17.22 3.84 -7.50
C MET A 68 16.08 3.28 -6.65
N PHE A 69 15.23 4.13 -6.10
CA PHE A 69 14.05 3.72 -5.34
C PHE A 69 13.06 2.92 -6.22
N GLU A 70 12.73 3.43 -7.41
CA GLU A 70 11.82 2.80 -8.36
C GLU A 70 12.33 1.41 -8.80
N GLN A 71 13.61 1.28 -9.15
CA GLN A 71 14.22 0.02 -9.56
C GLN A 71 14.25 -1.00 -8.40
N ARG A 72 14.52 -0.54 -7.17
CA ARG A 72 14.51 -1.42 -5.99
C ARG A 72 13.11 -1.92 -5.68
N MET A 73 12.11 -1.06 -5.76
CA MET A 73 10.71 -1.46 -5.61
C MET A 73 10.25 -2.41 -6.71
N ALA A 74 10.59 -2.15 -7.97
CA ALA A 74 10.29 -3.05 -9.09
C ALA A 74 10.91 -4.43 -8.88
N ALA A 75 12.19 -4.48 -8.51
CA ALA A 75 12.90 -5.74 -8.23
C ALA A 75 12.28 -6.51 -7.06
N LEU A 76 11.80 -5.82 -6.03
CA LEU A 76 11.18 -6.44 -4.86
C LEU A 76 9.80 -7.03 -5.18
N GLU A 77 8.96 -6.28 -5.89
CA GLU A 77 7.61 -6.70 -6.30
C GLU A 77 7.64 -7.75 -7.43
N GLY A 78 8.72 -7.81 -8.19
CA GLY A 78 8.81 -8.60 -9.41
C GLY A 78 8.17 -7.90 -10.62
N ALA A 79 8.08 -6.56 -10.58
CA ALA A 79 7.58 -5.74 -11.66
C ALA A 79 8.68 -5.44 -12.71
N GLU A 80 8.27 -5.22 -13.97
CA GLU A 80 9.19 -4.76 -15.03
C GLU A 80 9.57 -3.31 -14.85
N ALA A 81 8.63 -2.46 -14.36
CA ALA A 81 8.86 -1.05 -14.11
C ALA A 81 8.08 -0.52 -12.92
N ALA A 82 8.57 0.59 -12.37
CA ALA A 82 7.92 1.36 -11.31
C ALA A 82 8.00 2.86 -11.60
N ARG A 83 7.05 3.63 -11.03
CA ARG A 83 7.10 5.09 -10.96
C ARG A 83 6.70 5.56 -9.56
N SER A 84 7.56 6.38 -8.99
CA SER A 84 7.33 7.00 -7.70
C SER A 84 6.42 8.22 -7.80
N THR A 85 5.67 8.49 -6.75
CA THR A 85 4.73 9.61 -6.63
C THR A 85 4.88 10.30 -5.28
N ALA A 86 4.44 11.56 -5.18
CA ALA A 86 4.54 12.37 -3.98
C ALA A 86 3.83 11.75 -2.76
N THR A 87 2.79 10.97 -2.97
CA THR A 87 1.98 10.32 -1.92
C THR A 87 1.36 9.02 -2.43
N GLY A 88 0.90 8.15 -1.51
CA GLY A 88 0.12 6.96 -1.89
C GLY A 88 -1.16 7.32 -2.65
N MET A 89 -1.85 8.41 -2.26
CA MET A 89 -3.04 8.86 -2.98
C MET A 89 -2.74 9.36 -4.40
N ALA A 90 -1.58 9.97 -4.62
CA ALA A 90 -1.12 10.31 -5.97
C ALA A 90 -0.88 9.05 -6.82
N ALA A 91 -0.38 7.97 -6.21
CA ALA A 91 -0.24 6.67 -6.88
C ALA A 91 -1.62 6.10 -7.26
N VAL A 92 -2.56 6.02 -6.32
CA VAL A 92 -3.92 5.51 -6.58
C VAL A 92 -4.64 6.33 -7.64
N THR A 93 -4.66 7.67 -7.51
CA THR A 93 -5.34 8.55 -8.46
C THR A 93 -4.75 8.42 -9.86
N THR A 94 -3.41 8.38 -9.98
CA THR A 94 -2.74 8.19 -11.26
C THR A 94 -3.03 6.81 -11.85
N ALA A 95 -3.00 5.76 -11.03
CA ALA A 95 -3.26 4.39 -11.48
C ALA A 95 -4.69 4.24 -12.04
N LEU A 96 -5.68 4.86 -11.41
CA LEU A 96 -7.06 4.84 -11.89
C LEU A 96 -7.24 5.73 -13.13
N MET A 97 -6.88 7.01 -13.05
CA MET A 97 -7.10 7.97 -14.13
C MET A 97 -6.30 7.66 -15.40
N GLY A 98 -5.16 6.99 -15.27
CA GLY A 98 -4.36 6.55 -16.43
C GLY A 98 -5.03 5.46 -17.25
N LEU A 99 -5.98 4.76 -16.68
CA LEU A 99 -6.66 3.62 -17.32
C LEU A 99 -8.08 3.92 -17.80
N VAL A 100 -8.66 5.06 -17.41
CA VAL A 100 -10.05 5.39 -17.72
C VAL A 100 -10.19 6.69 -18.50
N ARG A 101 -11.29 6.81 -19.22
CA ARG A 101 -11.73 8.00 -19.97
C ARG A 101 -13.22 8.23 -19.72
N ALA A 102 -13.74 9.37 -20.17
CA ALA A 102 -15.17 9.65 -20.12
C ALA A 102 -15.97 8.52 -20.81
N GLY A 103 -16.99 8.02 -20.15
CA GLY A 103 -17.83 6.88 -20.58
C GLY A 103 -17.35 5.52 -20.09
N ASP A 104 -16.15 5.42 -19.53
CA ASP A 104 -15.65 4.18 -18.92
C ASP A 104 -16.26 3.91 -17.55
N HIS A 105 -16.07 2.67 -17.09
CA HIS A 105 -16.61 2.18 -15.83
C HIS A 105 -15.51 1.50 -14.98
N VAL A 106 -15.61 1.70 -13.67
CA VAL A 106 -14.74 1.07 -12.65
C VAL A 106 -15.56 0.16 -11.76
N VAL A 107 -15.13 -1.07 -11.55
CA VAL A 107 -15.66 -1.94 -10.48
C VAL A 107 -14.65 -1.94 -9.34
N ALA A 108 -15.10 -1.65 -8.12
CA ALA A 108 -14.21 -1.62 -6.97
C ALA A 108 -14.81 -2.31 -5.75
N ALA A 109 -13.95 -2.83 -4.87
CA ALA A 109 -14.40 -3.33 -3.57
C ALA A 109 -14.99 -2.19 -2.72
N LYS A 110 -15.97 -2.49 -1.86
CA LYS A 110 -16.55 -1.50 -0.93
C LYS A 110 -15.60 -1.13 0.21
N ALA A 111 -14.85 -2.12 0.73
CA ALA A 111 -13.91 -1.91 1.80
C ALA A 111 -12.58 -1.39 1.23
N LEU A 112 -12.48 -0.08 1.15
CA LEU A 112 -11.33 0.68 0.68
C LEU A 112 -10.97 1.76 1.70
N PHE A 113 -9.71 2.19 1.67
CA PHE A 113 -9.32 3.42 2.34
C PHE A 113 -10.23 4.59 1.91
N GLY A 114 -10.70 5.39 2.88
CA GLY A 114 -11.72 6.40 2.63
C GLY A 114 -11.40 7.38 1.50
N SER A 115 -10.13 7.76 1.31
CA SER A 115 -9.74 8.63 0.18
C SER A 115 -9.74 7.90 -1.16
N CYS A 116 -9.45 6.61 -1.21
CA CYS A 116 -9.59 5.81 -2.44
C CYS A 116 -11.06 5.71 -2.85
N ARG A 117 -11.94 5.48 -1.87
CA ARG A 117 -13.38 5.47 -2.09
C ARG A 117 -13.88 6.82 -2.61
N TRP A 118 -13.43 7.94 -2.01
CA TRP A 118 -13.76 9.28 -2.48
C TRP A 118 -13.33 9.53 -3.93
N VAL A 119 -12.13 9.06 -4.31
CA VAL A 119 -11.66 9.16 -5.71
C VAL A 119 -12.65 8.45 -6.65
N ILE A 120 -13.11 7.26 -6.28
CA ILE A 120 -13.99 6.43 -7.11
C ILE A 120 -15.42 6.98 -7.16
N GLU A 121 -15.99 7.38 -6.01
CA GLU A 121 -17.40 7.78 -5.91
C GLU A 121 -17.63 9.28 -6.22
N GLU A 122 -16.63 10.16 -5.99
CA GLU A 122 -16.80 11.60 -6.09
C GLU A 122 -15.91 12.26 -7.14
N TRP A 123 -14.66 11.79 -7.30
CA TRP A 123 -13.71 12.43 -8.18
C TRP A 123 -13.82 11.96 -9.62
N LEU A 124 -13.80 10.64 -9.87
CA LEU A 124 -13.92 10.07 -11.21
C LEU A 124 -15.22 10.46 -11.94
N PRO A 125 -16.39 10.54 -11.27
CA PRO A 125 -17.64 10.99 -11.92
C PRO A 125 -17.55 12.39 -12.54
N ARG A 126 -16.73 13.29 -11.98
CA ARG A 126 -16.50 14.64 -12.56
C ARG A 126 -15.89 14.61 -13.96
N PHE A 127 -15.26 13.48 -14.32
CA PHE A 127 -14.66 13.23 -15.63
C PHE A 127 -15.47 12.26 -16.48
N GLY A 128 -16.73 12.02 -16.11
CA GLY A 128 -17.66 11.16 -16.86
C GLY A 128 -17.37 9.66 -16.72
N VAL A 129 -16.65 9.24 -15.67
CA VAL A 129 -16.38 7.84 -15.36
C VAL A 129 -17.40 7.36 -14.32
N THR A 130 -18.04 6.22 -14.61
CA THR A 130 -19.00 5.59 -13.67
C THR A 130 -18.32 4.52 -12.82
N SER A 131 -18.93 4.16 -11.69
CA SER A 131 -18.39 3.12 -10.82
C SER A 131 -19.47 2.26 -10.18
N THR A 132 -19.11 1.01 -9.85
CA THR A 132 -19.93 0.10 -9.04
C THR A 132 -19.08 -0.48 -7.92
N LEU A 133 -19.55 -0.31 -6.68
CA LEU A 133 -18.91 -0.91 -5.51
C LEU A 133 -19.53 -2.28 -5.20
N VAL A 134 -18.66 -3.26 -4.93
CA VAL A 134 -19.04 -4.65 -4.66
C VAL A 134 -18.50 -5.16 -3.33
N ASN A 135 -19.12 -6.17 -2.75
CA ASN A 135 -18.51 -6.91 -1.66
C ASN A 135 -17.30 -7.69 -2.21
N GLY A 136 -16.09 -7.34 -1.75
CA GLY A 136 -14.84 -7.87 -2.30
C GLY A 136 -14.66 -9.39 -2.17
N ILE A 137 -15.30 -10.02 -1.19
CA ILE A 137 -15.29 -11.48 -1.01
C ILE A 137 -16.28 -12.21 -1.95
N ASP A 138 -17.26 -11.53 -2.51
CA ASP A 138 -18.29 -12.13 -3.34
C ASP A 138 -17.96 -12.00 -4.84
N LEU A 139 -17.35 -13.04 -5.39
CA LEU A 139 -16.97 -13.10 -6.79
C LEU A 139 -18.17 -12.98 -7.76
N ALA A 140 -19.39 -13.34 -7.33
CA ALA A 140 -20.58 -13.17 -8.15
C ALA A 140 -20.95 -11.69 -8.31
N GLN A 141 -20.74 -10.87 -7.27
CA GLN A 141 -20.94 -9.42 -7.37
C GLN A 141 -19.95 -8.77 -8.34
N TRP A 142 -18.66 -9.17 -8.32
CA TRP A 142 -17.67 -8.69 -9.28
C TRP A 142 -18.11 -8.96 -10.73
N LYS A 143 -18.55 -10.20 -11.02
CA LYS A 143 -19.06 -10.57 -12.33
C LYS A 143 -20.31 -9.78 -12.73
N LYS A 144 -21.28 -9.66 -11.81
CA LYS A 144 -22.55 -8.95 -12.05
C LYS A 144 -22.36 -7.45 -12.29
N ALA A 145 -21.39 -6.83 -11.60
CA ALA A 145 -21.08 -5.41 -11.76
C ALA A 145 -20.34 -5.08 -13.07
N THR A 146 -19.79 -6.09 -13.74
CA THR A 146 -19.04 -5.93 -14.98
C THR A 146 -19.95 -5.50 -16.12
N THR A 147 -19.57 -4.46 -16.85
CA THR A 147 -20.26 -3.94 -18.04
C THR A 147 -19.30 -3.92 -19.23
N ARG A 148 -19.83 -3.69 -20.44
CA ARG A 148 -18.99 -3.50 -21.66
C ARG A 148 -18.01 -2.33 -21.55
N ASN A 149 -18.30 -1.36 -20.69
CA ASN A 149 -17.49 -0.17 -20.49
C ASN A 149 -16.50 -0.32 -19.33
N THR A 150 -16.50 -1.46 -18.62
CA THR A 150 -15.59 -1.69 -17.49
C THR A 150 -14.16 -1.76 -18.01
N LYS A 151 -13.28 -0.90 -17.47
CA LYS A 151 -11.84 -0.84 -17.81
C LYS A 151 -10.95 -1.16 -16.64
N VAL A 152 -11.42 -0.93 -15.42
CA VAL A 152 -10.63 -1.12 -14.21
C VAL A 152 -11.42 -1.87 -13.16
N PHE A 153 -10.75 -2.83 -12.54
CA PHE A 153 -11.10 -3.43 -11.26
C PHE A 153 -10.12 -2.89 -10.23
N PHE A 154 -10.64 -2.44 -9.08
CA PHE A 154 -9.80 -1.89 -8.01
C PHE A 154 -10.13 -2.54 -6.67
N MET A 155 -9.11 -2.98 -5.95
CA MET A 155 -9.26 -3.51 -4.60
C MET A 155 -8.05 -3.19 -3.71
N GLU A 156 -8.32 -3.16 -2.40
CA GLU A 156 -7.34 -3.13 -1.33
C GLU A 156 -7.41 -4.46 -0.58
N THR A 157 -6.28 -5.17 -0.44
CA THR A 157 -6.26 -6.46 0.24
C THR A 157 -4.89 -6.75 0.88
N PRO A 158 -4.83 -7.02 2.22
CA PRO A 158 -5.91 -6.98 3.21
C PRO A 158 -6.54 -5.60 3.37
N THR A 159 -7.84 -5.56 3.71
CA THR A 159 -8.61 -4.31 3.80
C THR A 159 -8.34 -3.52 5.08
N ASN A 160 -8.49 -2.22 5.02
CA ASN A 160 -8.48 -1.33 6.19
C ASN A 160 -9.94 -1.01 6.61
N PRO A 161 -10.37 -1.21 7.86
CA PRO A 161 -9.61 -1.73 9.01
C PRO A 161 -9.88 -3.20 9.32
N THR A 162 -10.76 -3.87 8.58
CA THR A 162 -11.31 -5.18 8.91
C THR A 162 -10.44 -6.35 8.46
N LEU A 163 -9.32 -6.08 7.80
CA LEU A 163 -8.32 -7.07 7.39
C LEU A 163 -8.90 -8.25 6.60
N GLU A 164 -9.99 -8.02 5.85
CA GLU A 164 -10.51 -8.99 4.90
C GLU A 164 -9.49 -9.23 3.79
N VAL A 165 -9.39 -10.46 3.32
CA VAL A 165 -8.45 -10.84 2.27
C VAL A 165 -9.23 -11.35 1.06
N TYR A 166 -9.09 -10.64 -0.06
CA TYR A 166 -9.75 -10.95 -1.33
C TYR A 166 -8.87 -11.84 -2.20
N ASP A 167 -9.48 -12.76 -2.93
CA ASP A 167 -8.78 -13.64 -3.88
C ASP A 167 -8.37 -12.85 -5.13
N ILE A 168 -7.10 -12.43 -5.16
CA ILE A 168 -6.55 -11.62 -6.24
C ILE A 168 -6.65 -12.36 -7.58
N ALA A 169 -6.29 -13.64 -7.61
CA ALA A 169 -6.29 -14.41 -8.85
C ALA A 169 -7.69 -14.55 -9.44
N ALA A 170 -8.68 -14.85 -8.60
CA ALA A 170 -10.07 -14.99 -9.05
C ALA A 170 -10.63 -13.66 -9.58
N VAL A 171 -10.30 -12.53 -8.95
CA VAL A 171 -10.75 -11.20 -9.45
C VAL A 171 -9.96 -10.80 -10.71
N ALA A 172 -8.67 -11.14 -10.81
CA ALA A 172 -7.89 -10.93 -12.03
C ALA A 172 -8.50 -11.66 -13.23
N ASP A 173 -8.90 -12.93 -13.07
CA ASP A 173 -9.57 -13.69 -14.11
C ASP A 173 -10.87 -13.03 -14.58
N ILE A 174 -11.67 -12.50 -13.63
CA ILE A 174 -12.91 -11.76 -13.97
C ILE A 174 -12.58 -10.49 -14.75
N ALA A 175 -11.57 -9.72 -14.31
CA ALA A 175 -11.16 -8.49 -14.96
C ALA A 175 -10.65 -8.75 -16.40
N HIS A 176 -9.77 -9.74 -16.56
CA HIS A 176 -9.20 -10.07 -17.86
C HIS A 176 -10.21 -10.62 -18.84
N ASN A 177 -11.17 -11.45 -18.38
CA ASN A 177 -12.27 -11.92 -19.22
C ASN A 177 -13.18 -10.78 -19.71
N ALA A 178 -13.22 -9.65 -18.99
CA ALA A 178 -13.92 -8.44 -19.41
C ALA A 178 -13.05 -7.48 -20.26
N GLY A 179 -11.79 -7.82 -20.52
CA GLY A 179 -10.84 -6.93 -21.20
C GLY A 179 -10.43 -5.72 -20.34
N ALA A 180 -10.59 -5.81 -19.03
CA ALA A 180 -10.25 -4.78 -18.06
C ALA A 180 -8.92 -5.09 -17.33
N LYS A 181 -8.40 -4.10 -16.58
CA LYS A 181 -7.20 -4.19 -15.78
C LYS A 181 -7.53 -4.30 -14.29
N LEU A 182 -6.76 -5.13 -13.57
CA LEU A 182 -6.83 -5.20 -12.12
C LEU A 182 -5.72 -4.35 -11.48
N VAL A 183 -6.13 -3.37 -10.67
CA VAL A 183 -5.26 -2.54 -9.83
C VAL A 183 -5.44 -2.96 -8.37
N VAL A 184 -4.34 -3.28 -7.70
CA VAL A 184 -4.35 -3.74 -6.29
C VAL A 184 -3.57 -2.76 -5.41
N ASP A 185 -4.21 -2.25 -4.37
CA ASP A 185 -3.52 -1.59 -3.25
C ASP A 185 -3.03 -2.66 -2.27
N ASN A 186 -1.71 -2.84 -2.20
CA ASN A 186 -1.06 -3.90 -1.42
C ASN A 186 -0.36 -3.37 -0.15
N VAL A 187 -0.73 -2.19 0.33
CA VAL A 187 -0.05 -1.51 1.44
C VAL A 187 0.02 -2.38 2.70
N PHE A 188 -1.07 -3.08 3.07
CA PHE A 188 -1.14 -3.82 4.33
C PHE A 188 -0.36 -5.14 4.33
N ALA A 189 -0.29 -5.82 3.18
CA ALA A 189 0.48 -7.06 3.06
C ALA A 189 1.97 -6.80 2.86
N THR A 190 2.36 -5.63 2.37
CA THR A 190 3.71 -5.30 1.91
C THR A 190 4.17 -6.20 0.74
N PRO A 191 5.18 -5.80 -0.02
CA PRO A 191 5.72 -6.65 -1.10
C PRO A 191 6.43 -7.91 -0.59
N LEU A 192 6.64 -8.02 0.74
CA LEU A 192 7.27 -9.20 1.35
C LEU A 192 6.29 -10.36 1.51
N TYR A 193 5.02 -10.06 1.82
CA TYR A 193 4.05 -11.11 2.16
C TYR A 193 3.05 -11.40 1.07
N GLN A 194 2.83 -10.48 0.14
CA GLN A 194 1.93 -10.68 -0.99
C GLN A 194 2.50 -10.03 -2.25
N SER A 195 2.46 -10.73 -3.36
CA SER A 195 2.98 -10.30 -4.66
C SER A 195 1.85 -10.30 -5.69
N PRO A 196 1.00 -9.27 -5.73
CA PRO A 196 -0.21 -9.25 -6.57
C PRO A 196 0.05 -9.45 -8.06
N LEU A 197 1.19 -8.97 -8.60
CA LEU A 197 1.53 -9.18 -10.01
C LEU A 197 1.66 -10.67 -10.37
N THR A 198 2.19 -11.48 -9.44
CA THR A 198 2.31 -12.94 -9.66
C THR A 198 0.97 -13.67 -9.55
N LEU A 199 -0.05 -12.99 -9.01
CA LEU A 199 -1.41 -13.48 -8.85
C LEU A 199 -2.36 -12.94 -9.94
N GLY A 200 -1.82 -12.25 -10.94
CA GLY A 200 -2.58 -11.77 -12.09
C GLY A 200 -2.97 -10.28 -12.04
N ALA A 201 -2.62 -9.52 -11.00
CA ALA A 201 -2.82 -8.09 -11.04
C ALA A 201 -2.00 -7.44 -12.16
N ASP A 202 -2.56 -6.43 -12.83
CA ASP A 202 -1.85 -5.67 -13.87
C ASP A 202 -1.03 -4.52 -13.27
N CYS A 203 -1.53 -3.95 -12.19
CA CYS A 203 -0.94 -2.80 -11.51
C CYS A 203 -1.01 -2.98 -10.00
N VAL A 204 0.08 -2.65 -9.33
CA VAL A 204 0.15 -2.60 -7.86
C VAL A 204 0.49 -1.19 -7.41
N VAL A 205 -0.18 -0.70 -6.38
CA VAL A 205 0.12 0.59 -5.77
C VAL A 205 0.49 0.42 -4.30
N TYR A 206 1.39 1.29 -3.84
CA TYR A 206 1.77 1.39 -2.44
C TYR A 206 1.76 2.84 -1.97
N SER A 207 1.26 3.05 -0.75
CA SER A 207 1.66 4.20 0.04
C SER A 207 3.02 3.90 0.67
N ALA A 208 4.09 4.44 0.10
CA ALA A 208 5.44 4.28 0.65
C ALA A 208 5.62 4.95 2.02
N THR A 209 4.69 5.83 2.39
CA THR A 209 4.54 6.48 3.69
C THR A 209 4.45 5.49 4.87
N LYS A 210 4.01 4.23 4.61
CA LYS A 210 3.72 3.21 5.62
C LYS A 210 4.96 2.35 5.90
N HIS A 211 4.88 1.05 5.73
CA HIS A 211 5.98 0.11 6.03
C HIS A 211 7.28 0.42 5.27
N ILE A 212 7.21 1.00 4.05
CA ILE A 212 8.41 1.30 3.26
C ILE A 212 9.25 2.37 3.95
N ASP A 213 8.65 3.49 4.36
CA ASP A 213 9.32 4.46 5.25
C ASP A 213 9.58 3.83 6.62
N GLY A 214 8.54 3.31 7.26
CA GLY A 214 8.55 2.53 8.48
C GLY A 214 8.96 3.27 9.75
N GLN A 215 9.11 4.59 9.70
CA GLN A 215 9.57 5.42 10.83
C GLN A 215 8.86 6.77 10.92
N GLY A 216 7.78 6.98 10.15
CA GLY A 216 6.95 8.18 10.20
C GLY A 216 7.64 9.46 9.73
N ARG A 217 8.59 9.36 8.77
CA ARG A 217 9.46 10.48 8.35
C ARG A 217 8.96 11.22 7.13
N VAL A 218 8.51 10.48 6.08
CA VAL A 218 8.19 11.07 4.78
C VAL A 218 6.93 10.48 4.15
N LEU A 219 6.31 11.26 3.27
CA LEU A 219 5.29 10.79 2.37
C LEU A 219 5.91 10.26 1.08
N GLY A 220 5.24 9.28 0.48
CA GLY A 220 5.57 8.77 -0.84
C GLY A 220 4.55 7.75 -1.33
N GLY A 221 4.60 7.48 -2.62
CA GLY A 221 3.82 6.43 -3.26
C GLY A 221 4.61 5.81 -4.40
N VAL A 222 4.16 4.67 -4.88
CA VAL A 222 4.75 4.00 -6.04
C VAL A 222 3.69 3.19 -6.78
N ILE A 223 3.78 3.19 -8.10
CA ILE A 223 2.96 2.42 -9.04
C ILE A 223 3.90 1.43 -9.73
N LEU A 224 3.50 0.16 -9.78
CA LEU A 224 4.30 -0.92 -10.36
C LEU A 224 3.46 -1.74 -11.34
N GLY A 225 4.11 -2.25 -12.38
CA GLY A 225 3.47 -3.09 -13.39
C GLY A 225 4.43 -3.46 -14.51
N SER A 226 3.87 -3.88 -15.66
CA SER A 226 4.69 -4.08 -16.86
C SER A 226 5.26 -2.77 -17.36
N GLU A 227 6.42 -2.81 -18.05
CA GLU A 227 7.03 -1.63 -18.64
C GLU A 227 6.06 -0.95 -19.62
N LYS A 228 5.37 -1.74 -20.44
CA LYS A 228 4.36 -1.24 -21.37
C LYS A 228 3.24 -0.49 -20.64
N LEU A 229 2.69 -1.05 -19.57
CA LEU A 229 1.62 -0.39 -18.79
C LEU A 229 2.10 0.96 -18.22
N ILE A 230 3.29 0.97 -17.64
CA ILE A 230 3.88 2.17 -17.04
C ILE A 230 4.11 3.26 -18.09
N LEU A 231 4.66 2.91 -19.25
CA LEU A 231 4.98 3.87 -20.30
C LEU A 231 3.72 4.42 -21.00
N ASP A 232 2.79 3.53 -21.35
CA ASP A 232 1.62 3.90 -22.16
C ASP A 232 0.58 4.69 -21.35
N HIS A 233 0.43 4.39 -20.02
CA HIS A 233 -0.66 4.93 -19.23
C HIS A 233 -0.23 5.93 -18.14
N TYR A 234 0.93 5.74 -17.50
CA TYR A 234 1.27 6.50 -16.30
C TYR A 234 2.38 7.52 -16.51
N HIS A 235 3.38 7.21 -17.35
CA HIS A 235 4.55 8.08 -17.52
C HIS A 235 4.16 9.51 -17.93
N GLN A 236 3.27 9.67 -18.92
CA GLN A 236 2.86 10.99 -19.38
C GLN A 236 2.03 11.75 -18.33
N ILE A 237 1.12 11.08 -17.63
CA ILE A 237 0.34 11.71 -16.57
C ILE A 237 1.28 12.26 -15.48
N LEU A 238 2.16 11.43 -14.96
CA LEU A 238 3.12 11.84 -13.93
C LEU A 238 4.00 13.00 -14.38
N ARG A 239 4.52 12.90 -15.61
CA ARG A 239 5.38 13.92 -16.22
C ARG A 239 4.68 15.25 -16.39
N GLN A 240 3.41 15.27 -16.80
CA GLN A 240 2.70 16.50 -17.17
C GLN A 240 1.89 17.09 -16.01
N THR A 241 1.34 16.27 -15.12
CA THR A 241 0.53 16.73 -13.98
C THR A 241 1.33 16.98 -12.71
N GLY A 242 2.53 16.40 -12.59
CA GLY A 242 3.52 16.78 -11.58
C GLY A 242 3.39 16.20 -10.18
N PRO A 243 2.73 15.05 -9.90
CA PRO A 243 2.70 14.46 -8.55
C PRO A 243 4.01 13.70 -8.24
N SER A 244 5.15 14.30 -8.56
CA SER A 244 6.47 13.67 -8.46
C SER A 244 6.98 13.63 -7.02
N LEU A 245 7.67 12.55 -6.67
CA LEU A 245 8.35 12.38 -5.40
C LEU A 245 9.55 13.33 -5.31
N SER A 246 9.81 13.91 -4.13
CA SER A 246 11.06 14.64 -3.87
C SER A 246 12.26 13.68 -3.86
N PRO A 247 13.42 14.04 -4.44
CA PRO A 247 14.64 13.23 -4.33
C PRO A 247 15.05 12.96 -2.87
N PHE A 248 14.83 13.91 -1.96
CA PHE A 248 15.08 13.69 -0.53
C PHE A 248 14.18 12.60 0.04
N ASN A 249 12.86 12.66 -0.23
CA ASN A 249 11.94 11.62 0.22
C ASN A 249 12.28 10.27 -0.41
N ALA A 250 12.65 10.25 -1.71
CA ALA A 250 13.08 9.03 -2.39
C ALA A 250 14.31 8.39 -1.71
N TRP A 251 15.28 9.21 -1.29
CA TRP A 251 16.45 8.72 -0.55
C TRP A 251 16.08 8.13 0.81
N VAL A 252 15.21 8.80 1.57
CA VAL A 252 14.73 8.29 2.87
C VAL A 252 13.99 6.96 2.70
N LEU A 253 13.12 6.85 1.67
CA LEU A 253 12.40 5.62 1.35
C LEU A 253 13.36 4.51 0.89
N LEU A 254 14.35 4.85 0.07
CA LEU A 254 15.38 3.93 -0.39
C LEU A 254 16.16 3.33 0.79
N LYS A 255 16.52 4.16 1.77
CA LYS A 255 17.17 3.70 3.01
C LYS A 255 16.20 2.93 3.91
N GLY A 256 14.92 3.27 3.92
CA GLY A 256 13.88 2.51 4.60
C GLY A 256 13.72 1.08 4.07
N LEU A 257 13.89 0.87 2.76
CA LEU A 257 13.82 -0.46 2.15
C LEU A 257 14.88 -1.41 2.66
N GLU A 258 16.10 -0.95 2.97
CA GLU A 258 17.21 -1.80 3.43
C GLU A 258 16.85 -2.60 4.68
N THR A 259 15.99 -2.07 5.54
CA THR A 259 15.57 -2.72 6.79
C THR A 259 14.12 -3.21 6.77
N LEU A 260 13.44 -3.13 5.61
CA LEU A 260 12.02 -3.47 5.51
C LEU A 260 11.74 -4.90 5.98
N SER A 261 12.54 -5.88 5.57
CA SER A 261 12.31 -7.28 5.90
C SER A 261 12.39 -7.54 7.40
N VAL A 262 13.43 -7.05 8.07
CA VAL A 262 13.61 -7.24 9.53
C VAL A 262 12.55 -6.50 10.33
N ARG A 263 12.10 -5.31 9.88
CA ARG A 263 11.02 -4.58 10.54
C ARG A 263 9.67 -5.29 10.39
N VAL A 264 9.29 -5.62 9.17
CA VAL A 264 8.00 -6.27 8.89
C VAL A 264 7.92 -7.65 9.56
N GLN A 265 9.02 -8.41 9.59
CA GLN A 265 9.04 -9.68 10.30
C GLN A 265 8.79 -9.48 11.81
N ARG A 266 9.53 -8.59 12.48
CA ARG A 266 9.33 -8.30 13.91
C ARG A 266 7.93 -7.77 14.20
N GLN A 267 7.42 -6.86 13.37
CA GLN A 267 6.06 -6.33 13.51
C GLN A 267 5.00 -7.43 13.38
N THR A 268 5.20 -8.40 12.48
CA THR A 268 4.27 -9.53 12.30
C THR A 268 4.31 -10.49 13.48
N GLU A 269 5.49 -10.78 14.02
CA GLU A 269 5.66 -11.56 15.26
C GLU A 269 4.92 -10.89 16.42
N ASN A 270 5.10 -9.59 16.60
CA ASN A 270 4.43 -8.81 17.63
C ASN A 270 2.91 -8.77 17.44
N ALA A 271 2.42 -8.54 16.20
CA ALA A 271 0.99 -8.56 15.91
C ALA A 271 0.35 -9.93 16.21
N GLY A 272 1.06 -11.01 15.88
CA GLY A 272 0.64 -12.38 16.21
C GLY A 272 0.59 -12.65 17.72
N ALA A 273 1.62 -12.22 18.46
CA ALA A 273 1.67 -12.35 19.91
C ALA A 273 0.53 -11.58 20.59
N VAL A 274 0.31 -10.32 20.18
CA VAL A 274 -0.81 -9.48 20.64
C VAL A 274 -2.16 -10.13 20.31
N ALA A 275 -2.36 -10.58 19.07
CA ALA A 275 -3.60 -11.24 18.68
C ALA A 275 -3.88 -12.50 19.53
N ASN A 276 -2.86 -13.30 19.83
CA ASN A 276 -3.00 -14.47 20.68
C ASN A 276 -3.33 -14.10 22.14
N ALA A 277 -2.73 -13.05 22.67
CA ALA A 277 -3.00 -12.58 24.03
C ALA A 277 -4.43 -12.01 24.19
N LEU A 278 -4.95 -11.38 23.12
CA LEU A 278 -6.31 -10.84 23.11
C LEU A 278 -7.39 -11.90 22.83
N ALA A 279 -7.00 -13.05 22.27
CA ALA A 279 -7.92 -14.12 21.90
C ALA A 279 -8.63 -14.69 23.14
N GLY A 280 -9.97 -14.66 23.13
CA GLY A 280 -10.79 -15.14 24.25
C GLY A 280 -10.84 -14.20 25.46
N HIS A 281 -10.22 -13.02 25.41
CA HIS A 281 -10.31 -12.06 26.49
C HIS A 281 -11.75 -11.56 26.67
N LYS A 282 -12.28 -11.61 27.91
CA LYS A 282 -13.70 -11.34 28.25
C LYS A 282 -14.25 -9.98 27.79
N LYS A 283 -13.39 -8.99 27.59
CA LYS A 283 -13.75 -7.63 27.16
C LYS A 283 -13.54 -7.41 25.66
N VAL A 284 -12.98 -8.39 24.93
CA VAL A 284 -12.84 -8.39 23.46
C VAL A 284 -13.96 -9.23 22.88
N THR A 285 -14.82 -8.62 22.08
CA THR A 285 -15.98 -9.29 21.47
C THR A 285 -15.67 -9.89 20.12
N ARG A 286 -14.68 -9.35 19.41
CA ARG A 286 -14.24 -9.81 18.11
C ARG A 286 -12.75 -9.55 17.96
N LEU A 287 -12.03 -10.48 17.34
CA LEU A 287 -10.61 -10.35 16.99
C LEU A 287 -10.43 -10.73 15.53
N ILE A 288 -9.70 -9.94 14.80
CA ILE A 288 -9.41 -10.14 13.37
C ILE A 288 -7.91 -10.04 13.16
N TYR A 289 -7.29 -11.14 12.74
CA TYR A 289 -5.88 -11.20 12.42
C TYR A 289 -5.63 -12.22 11.31
N PRO A 290 -5.08 -11.83 10.15
CA PRO A 290 -4.88 -12.75 9.02
C PRO A 290 -3.96 -13.95 9.31
N GLY A 291 -3.09 -13.84 10.32
CA GLY A 291 -2.22 -14.94 10.75
C GLY A 291 -2.89 -16.03 11.57
N ARG A 292 -4.18 -15.90 11.91
CA ARG A 292 -4.92 -16.89 12.70
C ARG A 292 -5.67 -17.90 11.83
N PRO A 293 -5.76 -19.16 12.27
CA PRO A 293 -6.45 -20.20 11.50
C PRO A 293 -7.99 -20.01 11.48
N ASP A 294 -8.54 -19.26 12.42
CA ASP A 294 -9.97 -18.92 12.52
C ASP A 294 -10.37 -17.67 11.71
N HIS A 295 -9.45 -17.09 10.94
CA HIS A 295 -9.79 -15.98 10.06
C HIS A 295 -10.77 -16.44 8.96
N PRO A 296 -11.86 -15.67 8.67
CA PRO A 296 -12.87 -16.09 7.68
C PRO A 296 -12.33 -16.43 6.30
N GLN A 297 -11.24 -15.78 5.88
CA GLN A 297 -10.56 -16.03 4.59
C GLN A 297 -9.24 -16.80 4.76
N ALA A 298 -9.10 -17.66 5.78
CA ALA A 298 -7.85 -18.39 6.06
C ALA A 298 -7.36 -19.23 4.86
N GLU A 299 -8.26 -19.74 4.03
CA GLU A 299 -7.89 -20.50 2.82
C GLU A 299 -7.25 -19.58 1.77
N THR A 300 -7.86 -18.43 1.48
CA THR A 300 -7.31 -17.43 0.55
C THR A 300 -5.96 -16.90 1.05
N ILE A 301 -5.86 -16.63 2.36
CA ILE A 301 -4.60 -16.17 2.98
C ILE A 301 -3.49 -17.19 2.74
N ARG A 302 -3.73 -18.48 3.00
CA ARG A 302 -2.73 -19.55 2.77
C ARG A 302 -2.30 -19.69 1.31
N LYS A 303 -3.18 -19.36 0.36
CA LYS A 303 -2.86 -19.44 -1.08
C LYS A 303 -2.00 -18.27 -1.56
N GLN A 304 -2.21 -17.06 -1.04
CA GLN A 304 -1.63 -15.85 -1.62
C GLN A 304 -0.69 -15.05 -0.71
N MET A 305 -0.74 -15.27 0.62
CA MET A 305 0.10 -14.56 1.57
C MET A 305 1.13 -15.50 2.22
N ARG A 306 2.34 -15.00 2.43
CA ARG A 306 3.46 -15.77 3.04
C ARG A 306 3.42 -15.72 4.57
N ALA A 307 2.74 -14.76 5.16
CA ALA A 307 2.58 -14.59 6.61
C ALA A 307 1.30 -13.82 6.92
N GLY A 308 0.99 -13.67 8.21
CA GLY A 308 -0.04 -12.76 8.69
C GLY A 308 0.30 -11.30 8.40
N SER A 309 -0.49 -10.39 8.93
CA SER A 309 -0.27 -8.95 8.80
C SER A 309 0.55 -8.41 9.98
N THR A 310 1.11 -7.22 9.82
CA THR A 310 1.67 -6.41 10.92
C THR A 310 0.58 -5.71 11.74
N LEU A 311 -0.67 -5.86 11.31
CA LEU A 311 -1.84 -5.26 11.95
C LEU A 311 -2.78 -6.34 12.47
N CYS A 312 -3.44 -6.07 13.58
CA CYS A 312 -4.65 -6.77 13.98
C CYS A 312 -5.76 -5.76 14.34
N SER A 313 -7.00 -6.18 14.21
CA SER A 313 -8.15 -5.39 14.62
C SER A 313 -8.98 -6.18 15.61
N PHE A 314 -9.49 -5.50 16.62
CA PHE A 314 -10.33 -6.12 17.63
C PHE A 314 -11.42 -5.17 18.10
N GLU A 315 -12.52 -5.72 18.58
CA GLU A 315 -13.65 -4.94 19.06
C GLU A 315 -13.78 -5.12 20.58
N VAL A 316 -13.83 -3.99 21.28
CA VAL A 316 -13.99 -3.97 22.73
C VAL A 316 -15.46 -3.77 23.13
N LYS A 317 -15.84 -4.27 24.31
CA LYS A 317 -17.17 -4.05 24.87
C LYS A 317 -17.44 -2.58 25.16
N GLY A 318 -18.72 -2.19 25.18
CA GLY A 318 -19.14 -0.82 25.51
C GLY A 318 -19.08 0.17 24.35
N GLY A 319 -18.93 -0.32 23.10
CA GLY A 319 -18.96 0.51 21.90
C GLY A 319 -17.91 1.63 21.93
N LYS A 320 -18.26 2.82 21.42
CA LYS A 320 -17.37 3.99 21.35
C LYS A 320 -16.82 4.38 22.73
N GLU A 321 -17.65 4.40 23.76
CA GLU A 321 -17.20 4.78 25.10
C GLU A 321 -16.20 3.79 25.68
N GLY A 322 -16.43 2.48 25.49
CA GLY A 322 -15.48 1.44 25.85
C GLY A 322 -14.16 1.57 25.10
N ALA A 323 -14.23 1.79 23.79
CA ALA A 323 -13.05 2.02 22.96
C ALA A 323 -12.25 3.26 23.41
N PHE A 324 -12.93 4.34 23.78
CA PHE A 324 -12.25 5.55 24.25
C PHE A 324 -11.63 5.39 25.64
N ARG A 325 -12.30 4.67 26.58
CA ARG A 325 -11.67 4.32 27.88
C ARG A 325 -10.42 3.47 27.68
N PHE A 326 -10.50 2.48 26.79
CA PHE A 326 -9.36 1.65 26.43
C PHE A 326 -8.20 2.50 25.85
N LEU A 327 -8.47 3.30 24.80
CA LEU A 327 -7.43 4.10 24.12
C LEU A 327 -6.76 5.10 25.08
N ASN A 328 -7.54 5.78 25.90
CA ASN A 328 -7.03 6.79 26.86
C ASN A 328 -6.25 6.18 28.03
N ALA A 329 -6.31 4.86 28.23
CA ALA A 329 -5.57 4.15 29.26
C ALA A 329 -4.25 3.55 28.78
N LEU A 330 -3.95 3.63 27.47
CA LEU A 330 -2.66 3.20 26.94
C LEU A 330 -1.55 4.18 27.35
N GLU A 331 -0.41 3.64 27.76
CA GLU A 331 0.76 4.42 28.18
C GLU A 331 1.92 4.34 27.17
N LEU A 332 2.08 3.18 26.52
CA LEU A 332 3.15 2.91 25.57
C LEU A 332 2.71 3.15 24.11
N ILE A 333 1.53 2.62 23.76
CA ILE A 333 1.07 2.57 22.37
C ILE A 333 0.43 3.90 21.97
N GLY A 334 0.93 4.51 20.88
CA GLY A 334 0.49 5.83 20.44
C GLY A 334 -0.87 5.83 19.72
N ILE A 335 -1.73 6.79 20.07
CA ILE A 335 -3.01 7.00 19.37
C ILE A 335 -2.78 7.82 18.10
N THR A 336 -2.94 7.22 16.94
CA THR A 336 -2.82 7.90 15.63
C THR A 336 -3.46 7.06 14.53
N ASN A 337 -3.89 7.72 13.45
CA ASN A 337 -4.45 7.06 12.27
C ASN A 337 -3.40 6.41 11.35
N ASN A 338 -2.10 6.58 11.62
CA ASN A 338 -1.02 5.99 10.81
C ASN A 338 -0.82 4.48 11.13
N LEU A 339 0.08 3.84 10.40
CA LEU A 339 0.41 2.41 10.55
C LEU A 339 1.79 2.10 9.94
N GLY A 340 2.33 0.92 10.26
CA GLY A 340 3.59 0.43 9.69
C GLY A 340 4.83 1.18 10.20
N ASP A 341 4.71 1.91 11.31
CA ASP A 341 5.80 2.64 11.98
C ASP A 341 6.63 1.68 12.86
N ALA A 342 7.83 2.07 13.18
CA ALA A 342 8.68 1.39 14.16
C ALA A 342 8.05 1.40 15.58
N LYS A 343 7.18 2.36 15.86
CA LYS A 343 6.38 2.44 17.10
C LYS A 343 5.01 1.81 16.89
N SER A 344 4.49 1.14 17.90
CA SER A 344 3.13 0.61 17.91
C SER A 344 2.10 1.72 17.97
N LEU A 345 1.06 1.59 17.14
CA LEU A 345 0.05 2.62 16.93
C LEU A 345 -1.36 2.02 16.99
N VAL A 346 -2.32 2.78 17.52
CA VAL A 346 -3.73 2.41 17.53
C VAL A 346 -4.62 3.51 16.99
N THR A 347 -5.76 3.13 16.45
CA THR A 347 -6.81 4.08 16.07
C THR A 347 -8.19 3.50 16.32
N HIS A 348 -9.18 4.40 16.48
CA HIS A 348 -10.60 4.07 16.45
C HIS A 348 -11.17 4.42 15.07
N PRO A 349 -11.33 3.44 14.16
CA PRO A 349 -11.69 3.71 12.76
C PRO A 349 -12.98 4.51 12.59
N THR A 350 -13.99 4.20 13.40
CA THR A 350 -15.33 4.83 13.33
C THR A 350 -15.27 6.36 13.48
N THR A 351 -14.38 6.90 14.32
CA THR A 351 -14.26 8.35 14.55
C THR A 351 -13.07 9.00 13.83
N THR A 352 -12.28 8.23 13.08
CA THR A 352 -11.09 8.72 12.37
C THR A 352 -11.15 8.39 10.89
N THR A 353 -10.56 7.27 10.48
CA THR A 353 -10.37 6.91 9.07
C THR A 353 -11.67 6.61 8.31
N HIS A 354 -12.74 6.24 9.01
CA HIS A 354 -14.04 5.87 8.44
C HIS A 354 -15.21 6.74 8.95
N GLN A 355 -14.90 7.92 9.51
CA GLN A 355 -15.92 8.83 10.07
C GLN A 355 -16.92 9.38 9.04
N ARG A 356 -16.53 9.39 7.74
CA ARG A 356 -17.39 9.89 6.65
C ARG A 356 -18.46 8.86 6.23
N LEU A 357 -18.32 7.61 6.62
CA LEU A 357 -19.30 6.58 6.34
C LEU A 357 -20.50 6.71 7.27
N THR A 358 -21.70 6.48 6.72
CA THR A 358 -22.91 6.39 7.56
C THR A 358 -22.83 5.18 8.49
N PRO A 359 -23.65 5.14 9.56
CA PRO A 359 -23.73 3.95 10.43
C PRO A 359 -24.02 2.66 9.66
N ASP A 360 -24.94 2.71 8.70
CA ASP A 360 -25.29 1.54 7.87
C ASP A 360 -24.11 1.09 7.00
N GLN A 361 -23.39 2.02 6.38
CA GLN A 361 -22.20 1.71 5.59
C GLN A 361 -21.10 1.10 6.45
N ARG A 362 -20.90 1.60 7.69
CA ARG A 362 -19.94 1.00 8.62
C ARG A 362 -20.36 -0.41 9.04
N ALA A 363 -21.65 -0.61 9.34
CA ALA A 363 -22.17 -1.92 9.70
C ALA A 363 -22.00 -2.93 8.56
N GLU A 364 -22.28 -2.53 7.30
CA GLU A 364 -22.05 -3.35 6.11
C GLU A 364 -20.58 -3.79 5.97
N LEU A 365 -19.63 -2.92 6.36
CA LEU A 365 -18.19 -3.21 6.33
C LEU A 365 -17.69 -3.90 7.62
N GLY A 366 -18.57 -4.23 8.55
CA GLY A 366 -18.20 -4.83 9.83
C GLY A 366 -17.38 -3.90 10.73
N ILE A 367 -17.57 -2.58 10.62
CA ILE A 367 -16.89 -1.56 11.43
C ILE A 367 -17.84 -1.17 12.56
N GLY A 368 -17.72 -1.86 13.69
CA GLY A 368 -18.49 -1.56 14.89
C GLY A 368 -17.94 -0.36 15.66
N ASP A 369 -18.80 0.20 16.56
CA ASP A 369 -18.41 1.36 17.36
C ASP A 369 -17.35 1.06 18.44
N GLY A 370 -17.06 -0.22 18.70
CA GLY A 370 -15.98 -0.66 19.59
C GLY A 370 -14.70 -1.09 18.86
N LEU A 371 -14.64 -0.95 17.54
CA LEU A 371 -13.51 -1.44 16.75
C LEU A 371 -12.26 -0.61 16.93
N ILE A 372 -11.17 -1.30 17.25
CA ILE A 372 -9.81 -0.77 17.38
C ILE A 372 -8.94 -1.41 16.29
N ARG A 373 -8.16 -0.62 15.57
CA ARG A 373 -7.10 -1.13 14.69
C ARG A 373 -5.75 -0.88 15.35
N PHE A 374 -5.02 -1.95 15.62
CA PHE A 374 -3.66 -1.93 16.15
C PHE A 374 -2.66 -2.21 15.01
N SER A 375 -1.59 -1.41 14.94
CA SER A 375 -0.43 -1.61 14.07
C SER A 375 0.79 -1.84 14.96
N ALA A 376 1.35 -3.04 14.91
CA ALA A 376 2.49 -3.41 15.72
C ALA A 376 3.77 -2.70 15.28
N GLY A 377 4.53 -2.22 16.24
CA GLY A 377 5.88 -1.68 16.07
C GLY A 377 6.95 -2.73 16.38
N LEU A 378 8.13 -2.25 16.77
CA LEU A 378 9.33 -3.05 17.01
C LEU A 378 9.62 -3.30 18.49
N GLU A 379 8.76 -2.82 19.38
CA GLU A 379 8.87 -2.94 20.85
C GLU A 379 8.90 -4.42 21.27
N HIS A 380 9.22 -4.69 22.51
CA HIS A 380 9.10 -6.04 23.05
C HIS A 380 7.62 -6.46 23.14
N ALA A 381 7.31 -7.67 22.68
CA ALA A 381 5.92 -8.13 22.63
C ALA A 381 5.23 -8.13 24.01
N ASP A 382 5.94 -8.50 25.07
CA ASP A 382 5.37 -8.56 26.41
C ASP A 382 5.00 -7.17 26.93
N ASP A 383 5.78 -6.12 26.60
CA ASP A 383 5.46 -4.74 26.98
C ASP A 383 4.18 -4.26 26.28
N LEU A 384 4.04 -4.58 24.99
CA LEU A 384 2.83 -4.27 24.21
C LEU A 384 1.60 -4.99 24.77
N ILE A 385 1.75 -6.26 25.10
CA ILE A 385 0.67 -7.08 25.69
C ILE A 385 0.28 -6.54 27.07
N ALA A 386 1.25 -6.18 27.91
CA ALA A 386 0.99 -5.62 29.22
C ALA A 386 0.22 -4.29 29.15
N ASP A 387 0.62 -3.38 28.25
CA ASP A 387 -0.06 -2.10 28.02
C ASP A 387 -1.52 -2.31 27.56
N LEU A 388 -1.74 -3.19 26.58
CA LEU A 388 -3.06 -3.51 26.06
C LEU A 388 -3.97 -4.17 27.11
N LEU A 389 -3.46 -5.13 27.89
CA LEU A 389 -4.24 -5.81 28.91
C LEU A 389 -4.59 -4.88 30.08
N THR A 390 -3.66 -4.02 30.52
CA THR A 390 -3.91 -2.99 31.53
C THR A 390 -4.98 -2.00 31.05
N ALA A 391 -4.89 -1.55 29.81
CA ALA A 391 -5.89 -0.66 29.23
C ALA A 391 -7.27 -1.33 29.10
N LEU A 392 -7.34 -2.63 28.82
CA LEU A 392 -8.59 -3.38 28.79
C LEU A 392 -9.28 -3.42 30.17
N GLU A 393 -8.57 -3.30 31.28
CA GLU A 393 -9.21 -3.25 32.60
C GLU A 393 -10.15 -2.05 32.78
N LYS A 394 -9.96 -0.99 31.99
CA LYS A 394 -10.78 0.23 32.01
C LYS A 394 -12.04 0.17 31.13
N VAL A 395 -12.18 -0.88 30.33
CA VAL A 395 -13.36 -1.08 29.43
C VAL A 395 -14.61 -1.48 30.22
#